data_222c9ad16c7344b51ba065ecae719510
#
_entry.id   222c9ad16c7344b51ba065ecae719510
#
_cell.length_a   1.000
_cell.length_b   1.000
_cell.length_c   1.000
_cell.angle_alpha   90.00
_cell.angle_beta   90.00
_cell.angle_gamma   90.00
#
_symmetry.space_group_name_H-M   'P 1'
#
loop_
_entity.id
_entity.type
_entity.pdbx_description
1 polymer ?
#
loop_
_entity_poly.entity_id
_entity_poly.type
_entity_poly.pdbx_seq_one_letter_code
_entity_poly.pdbx_strand_id
1 'polypeptide(L)'
;MRSDRRVIDCDLEKYVCRRCGLVHGRGFSNSHNLEVFYSDEYAVSEQSTEYFFYTPGGRLSRSSMFCDWIVSAMGAHRWNQASRCLEVGAGSGLLLQELIRRFPDKAFQGIELNKAAVTLAQERGLPVHRGEPRTIDVGQYDIIYSVAVLEHVHSPAEFIRFLRRALRPAGLLFLCQPTQDVPSYDLFFSDHLHHFGSEHLRQYARKEGFRELGFVVGHEWMPNYSLHLWRAIELANRFAWEGPPGFTTCAETARNVLADMACLDALLADLSARGRRVAVFGLNEVYWLARAYSGLGDFPLVCGLDDDPNKAEYAALPFPVVLPEQCLGLNVQDVIVTMNKVYYKQVRRRMKRLGLSIHPVLS
;
A
#
# COMPACT_ATOMS: atom_id res chain seq x y z
N MET A 1 -1.50 12.57 7.04
CA MET A 1 -0.38 11.98 6.30
C MET A 1 -0.86 11.55 4.91
N ARG A 2 0.00 11.56 3.89
CA ARG A 2 -0.28 11.01 2.56
C ARG A 2 0.47 9.70 2.35
N SER A 3 0.03 8.88 1.39
CA SER A 3 0.67 7.61 1.04
C SER A 3 2.08 7.79 0.44
N ASP A 4 2.38 8.98 -0.09
CA ASP A 4 3.73 9.40 -0.50
C ASP A 4 4.63 9.80 0.69
N ARG A 5 4.22 9.46 1.93
CA ARG A 5 4.93 9.70 3.21
C ARG A 5 5.13 11.17 3.57
N ARG A 6 4.46 12.10 2.91
CA ARG A 6 4.46 13.50 3.32
C ARG A 6 3.47 13.72 4.46
N VAL A 7 3.96 14.32 5.54
CA VAL A 7 3.10 14.84 6.61
C VAL A 7 2.60 16.21 6.13
N ILE A 8 1.28 16.36 6.11
CA ILE A 8 0.62 17.61 5.68
C ILE A 8 -0.19 18.14 6.84
N ASP A 9 -0.19 19.48 7.00
CA ASP A 9 -1.01 20.16 8.00
C ASP A 9 -2.41 20.40 7.41
N CYS A 10 -3.27 19.44 7.61
CA CYS A 10 -4.69 19.52 7.23
C CYS A 10 -5.54 18.58 8.09
N ASP A 11 -6.80 18.96 8.29
CA ASP A 11 -7.77 18.09 8.93
C ASP A 11 -8.02 16.84 8.09
N LEU A 12 -7.98 15.69 8.74
CA LEU A 12 -8.34 14.43 8.12
C LEU A 12 -9.83 14.16 8.30
N GLU A 13 -10.60 14.38 7.23
CA GLU A 13 -12.04 14.14 7.24
C GLU A 13 -12.39 12.82 6.54
N LYS A 14 -13.00 11.90 7.26
CA LYS A 14 -13.51 10.62 6.74
C LYS A 14 -15.00 10.51 7.02
N TYR A 15 -15.75 10.07 6.03
CA TYR A 15 -17.20 9.95 6.07
C TYR A 15 -17.60 8.49 5.82
N VAL A 16 -18.66 8.08 6.49
CA VAL A 16 -19.24 6.74 6.29
C VAL A 16 -20.51 6.86 5.46
N CYS A 17 -20.57 6.19 4.33
CA CYS A 17 -21.79 6.11 3.53
C CYS A 17 -22.87 5.37 4.30
N ARG A 18 -23.99 6.04 4.61
CA ARG A 18 -25.10 5.44 5.36
C ARG A 18 -25.79 4.29 4.62
N ARG A 19 -25.66 4.24 3.29
CA ARG A 19 -26.29 3.21 2.46
C ARG A 19 -25.48 1.92 2.38
N CYS A 20 -24.14 2.02 2.26
CA CYS A 20 -23.30 0.86 1.97
C CYS A 20 -22.15 0.67 2.96
N GLY A 21 -21.97 1.55 3.93
CA GLY A 21 -20.91 1.45 4.92
C GLY A 21 -19.49 1.78 4.40
N LEU A 22 -19.35 2.08 3.10
CA LEU A 22 -18.06 2.49 2.57
C LEU A 22 -17.57 3.75 3.26
N VAL A 23 -16.36 3.71 3.77
CA VAL A 23 -15.69 4.88 4.30
C VAL A 23 -14.97 5.59 3.17
N HIS A 24 -15.14 6.90 3.07
CA HIS A 24 -14.49 7.72 2.07
C HIS A 24 -13.96 9.02 2.67
N GLY A 25 -12.85 9.52 2.13
CA GLY A 25 -12.27 10.81 2.47
C GLY A 25 -12.96 11.94 1.71
N ARG A 26 -12.89 13.17 2.23
CA ARG A 26 -13.34 14.35 1.50
C ARG A 26 -12.44 14.66 0.31
N GLY A 27 -11.20 14.25 0.33
CA GLY A 27 -10.25 14.26 -0.77
C GLY A 27 -10.27 15.51 -1.64
N PHE A 28 -10.03 15.30 -2.91
CA PHE A 28 -9.97 16.37 -3.93
C PHE A 28 -11.38 16.80 -4.35
N SER A 29 -11.56 18.09 -4.60
CA SER A 29 -12.86 18.68 -4.94
C SER A 29 -13.46 18.14 -6.26
N ASN A 30 -12.63 17.61 -7.15
CA ASN A 30 -13.04 16.96 -8.41
C ASN A 30 -11.94 16.04 -8.94
N SER A 31 -12.27 15.25 -9.99
CA SER A 31 -11.33 14.35 -10.65
C SER A 31 -10.12 15.05 -11.26
N HIS A 32 -10.29 16.27 -11.78
CA HIS A 32 -9.20 17.03 -12.39
C HIS A 32 -8.11 17.40 -11.35
N ASN A 33 -8.50 17.85 -10.17
CA ASN A 33 -7.53 18.16 -9.10
C ASN A 33 -6.78 16.89 -8.63
N LEU A 34 -7.47 15.76 -8.61
CA LEU A 34 -6.85 14.48 -8.32
C LEU A 34 -5.84 14.06 -9.40
N GLU A 35 -6.21 14.23 -10.69
CA GLU A 35 -5.31 13.97 -11.81
C GLU A 35 -4.06 14.83 -11.75
N VAL A 36 -4.19 16.13 -11.50
CA VAL A 36 -3.06 17.05 -11.34
C VAL A 36 -2.16 16.62 -10.18
N PHE A 37 -2.77 16.28 -9.04
CA PHE A 37 -2.03 15.82 -7.88
C PHE A 37 -1.18 14.58 -8.18
N TYR A 38 -1.78 13.50 -8.74
CA TYR A 38 -1.02 12.29 -9.04
C TYR A 38 -0.08 12.45 -10.23
N SER A 39 -0.41 13.30 -11.21
CA SER A 39 0.43 13.57 -12.37
C SER A 39 1.74 14.27 -12.01
N ASP A 40 1.66 15.30 -11.17
CA ASP A 40 2.72 16.30 -11.03
C ASP A 40 3.22 16.52 -9.59
N GLU A 41 2.37 16.30 -8.58
CA GLU A 41 2.69 16.62 -7.19
C GLU A 41 3.06 15.41 -6.32
N TYR A 42 2.52 14.24 -6.65
CA TYR A 42 2.73 13.02 -5.88
C TYR A 42 4.20 12.59 -5.93
N ALA A 43 4.81 12.43 -4.74
CA ALA A 43 6.22 12.09 -4.67
C ALA A 43 6.48 10.61 -5.00
N VAL A 44 7.17 10.38 -6.10
CA VAL A 44 7.51 9.03 -6.60
C VAL A 44 8.76 8.45 -5.95
N SER A 45 9.47 9.23 -5.14
CA SER A 45 10.81 8.90 -4.62
C SER A 45 10.92 7.52 -3.97
N GLU A 46 9.84 7.04 -3.34
CA GLU A 46 9.83 5.72 -2.72
C GLU A 46 9.34 4.61 -3.63
N GLN A 47 8.57 4.95 -4.65
CA GLN A 47 8.15 3.99 -5.69
C GLN A 47 9.25 3.73 -6.72
N SER A 48 10.33 4.50 -6.69
CA SER A 48 11.48 4.35 -7.60
C SER A 48 12.43 3.25 -7.18
N THR A 49 12.34 2.77 -5.94
CA THR A 49 13.22 1.76 -5.38
C THR A 49 12.45 0.56 -4.85
N GLU A 50 13.10 -0.60 -4.95
CA GLU A 50 12.53 -1.85 -4.48
C GLU A 50 12.44 -1.87 -2.96
N TYR A 51 11.27 -2.19 -2.44
CA TYR A 51 11.02 -2.41 -1.02
C TYR A 51 11.25 -3.88 -0.66
N PHE A 52 11.88 -4.15 0.47
CA PHE A 52 12.20 -5.50 0.90
C PHE A 52 11.54 -5.87 2.23
N PHE A 53 11.00 -7.08 2.28
CA PHE A 53 10.62 -7.76 3.50
C PHE A 53 11.77 -8.64 3.98
N TYR A 54 12.07 -8.59 5.24
CA TYR A 54 13.10 -9.45 5.85
C TYR A 54 12.44 -10.67 6.46
N THR A 55 12.53 -11.78 5.74
CA THR A 55 11.93 -13.06 6.10
C THR A 55 12.96 -13.99 6.76
N PRO A 56 12.53 -15.07 7.42
CA PRO A 56 13.47 -16.11 7.91
C PRO A 56 14.32 -16.74 6.79
N GLY A 57 13.82 -16.73 5.56
CA GLY A 57 14.52 -17.26 4.37
C GLY A 57 15.41 -16.24 3.65
N GLY A 58 15.50 -14.99 4.14
CA GLY A 58 16.28 -13.93 3.53
C GLY A 58 15.44 -12.72 3.10
N ARG A 59 15.99 -11.89 2.22
CA ARG A 59 15.29 -10.71 1.68
C ARG A 59 14.29 -11.13 0.59
N LEU A 60 13.05 -10.69 0.74
CA LEU A 60 12.00 -10.85 -0.26
C LEU A 60 11.60 -9.46 -0.79
N SER A 61 11.77 -9.21 -2.08
CA SER A 61 11.33 -7.93 -2.65
C SER A 61 9.81 -7.85 -2.72
N ARG A 62 9.27 -6.63 -2.57
CA ARG A 62 7.83 -6.37 -2.70
C ARG A 62 7.32 -6.79 -4.09
N SER A 63 8.09 -6.52 -5.14
CA SER A 63 7.75 -6.91 -6.50
C SER A 63 7.72 -8.43 -6.68
N SER A 64 8.69 -9.17 -6.12
CA SER A 64 8.67 -10.64 -6.12
C SER A 64 7.49 -11.20 -5.36
N MET A 65 7.18 -10.65 -4.19
CA MET A 65 6.03 -11.07 -3.39
C MET A 65 4.71 -10.89 -4.17
N PHE A 66 4.49 -9.73 -4.79
CA PHE A 66 3.29 -9.52 -5.59
C PHE A 66 3.25 -10.39 -6.84
N CYS A 67 4.39 -10.60 -7.50
CA CYS A 67 4.48 -11.52 -8.62
C CYS A 67 4.04 -12.94 -8.22
N ASP A 68 4.58 -13.46 -7.11
CA ASP A 68 4.21 -14.78 -6.59
C ASP A 68 2.73 -14.83 -6.20
N TRP A 69 2.22 -13.79 -5.56
CA TRP A 69 0.83 -13.73 -5.13
C TRP A 69 -0.14 -13.68 -6.32
N ILE A 70 0.14 -12.85 -7.34
CA ILE A 70 -0.66 -12.76 -8.57
C ILE A 70 -0.68 -14.10 -9.29
N VAL A 71 0.48 -14.68 -9.54
CA VAL A 71 0.60 -15.93 -10.30
C VAL A 71 -0.05 -17.09 -9.56
N SER A 72 0.17 -17.19 -8.24
CA SER A 72 -0.44 -18.20 -7.38
C SER A 72 -1.97 -18.10 -7.34
N ALA A 73 -2.50 -16.87 -7.18
CA ALA A 73 -3.94 -16.65 -7.14
C ALA A 73 -4.64 -17.00 -8.47
N MET A 74 -3.99 -16.73 -9.61
CA MET A 74 -4.52 -17.07 -10.92
C MET A 74 -4.47 -18.58 -11.20
N GLY A 75 -3.50 -19.28 -10.63
CA GLY A 75 -3.21 -20.68 -10.90
C GLY A 75 -2.49 -20.88 -12.24
N ALA A 76 -1.57 -21.84 -12.28
CA ALA A 76 -0.67 -22.08 -13.40
C ALA A 76 -1.39 -22.21 -14.76
N HIS A 77 -2.51 -22.91 -14.80
CA HIS A 77 -3.25 -23.13 -16.05
C HIS A 77 -3.73 -21.82 -16.68
N ARG A 78 -4.40 -20.94 -15.90
CA ARG A 78 -4.91 -19.64 -16.41
C ARG A 78 -3.77 -18.70 -16.76
N TRP A 79 -2.73 -18.68 -15.92
CA TRP A 79 -1.54 -17.88 -16.16
C TRP A 79 -0.85 -18.25 -17.48
N ASN A 80 -0.69 -19.55 -17.75
CA ASN A 80 -0.02 -20.01 -18.97
C ASN A 80 -0.82 -19.73 -20.25
N GLN A 81 -2.14 -19.65 -20.17
CA GLN A 81 -2.99 -19.32 -21.33
C GLN A 81 -3.00 -17.84 -21.68
N ALA A 82 -2.60 -16.97 -20.75
CA ALA A 82 -2.58 -15.53 -21.00
C ALA A 82 -1.33 -15.16 -21.79
N SER A 83 -1.50 -14.27 -22.77
CA SER A 83 -0.43 -13.73 -23.61
C SER A 83 -0.25 -12.22 -23.48
N ARG A 84 -1.33 -11.47 -23.22
CA ARG A 84 -1.30 -10.01 -23.09
C ARG A 84 -1.75 -9.57 -21.70
N CYS A 85 -0.84 -8.92 -20.98
CA CYS A 85 -1.05 -8.48 -19.60
C CYS A 85 -0.88 -6.96 -19.49
N LEU A 86 -1.72 -6.31 -18.69
CA LEU A 86 -1.65 -4.88 -18.41
C LEU A 86 -1.55 -4.64 -16.91
N GLU A 87 -0.57 -3.84 -16.50
CA GLU A 87 -0.51 -3.22 -15.18
C GLU A 87 -1.15 -1.83 -15.21
N VAL A 88 -2.12 -1.60 -14.32
CA VAL A 88 -2.75 -0.28 -14.16
C VAL A 88 -2.26 0.34 -12.86
N GLY A 89 -1.65 1.52 -12.96
CA GLY A 89 -0.90 2.14 -11.87
C GLY A 89 0.48 1.49 -11.71
N ALA A 90 1.22 1.39 -12.82
CA ALA A 90 2.51 0.69 -12.85
C ALA A 90 3.62 1.37 -12.02
N GLY A 91 3.40 2.62 -11.59
CA GLY A 91 4.43 3.40 -10.92
C GLY A 91 5.72 3.45 -11.76
N SER A 92 6.87 3.26 -11.11
CA SER A 92 8.17 3.18 -11.79
C SER A 92 8.46 1.81 -12.44
N GLY A 93 7.46 0.92 -12.52
CA GLY A 93 7.52 -0.34 -13.25
C GLY A 93 8.22 -1.49 -12.54
N LEU A 94 8.42 -1.45 -11.23
CA LEU A 94 9.17 -2.50 -10.51
C LEU A 94 8.48 -3.87 -10.58
N LEU A 95 7.16 -3.94 -10.36
CA LEU A 95 6.41 -5.19 -10.48
C LEU A 95 6.35 -5.66 -11.93
N LEU A 96 6.14 -4.73 -12.87
CA LEU A 96 6.16 -5.02 -14.31
C LEU A 96 7.51 -5.62 -14.72
N GLN A 97 8.62 -5.04 -14.27
CA GLN A 97 9.97 -5.54 -14.53
C GLN A 97 10.16 -6.98 -14.03
N GLU A 98 9.71 -7.26 -12.82
CA GLU A 98 9.80 -8.60 -12.24
C GLU A 98 8.96 -9.62 -13.02
N LEU A 99 7.76 -9.24 -13.45
CA LEU A 99 6.90 -10.09 -14.26
C LEU A 99 7.49 -10.35 -15.66
N ILE A 100 8.03 -9.32 -16.33
CA ILE A 100 8.73 -9.47 -17.63
C ILE A 100 9.94 -10.41 -17.50
N ARG A 101 10.72 -10.21 -16.45
CA ARG A 101 11.90 -11.05 -16.19
C ARG A 101 11.56 -12.53 -15.99
N ARG A 102 10.46 -12.82 -15.29
CA ARG A 102 10.02 -14.19 -14.99
C ARG A 102 9.25 -14.85 -16.12
N PHE A 103 8.56 -14.07 -16.94
CA PHE A 103 7.66 -14.56 -17.99
C PHE A 103 7.89 -13.83 -19.31
N PRO A 104 9.08 -13.99 -19.93
CA PRO A 104 9.47 -13.24 -21.13
C PRO A 104 8.68 -13.65 -22.40
N ASP A 105 7.91 -14.71 -22.33
CA ASP A 105 7.00 -15.19 -23.39
C ASP A 105 5.69 -14.40 -23.47
N LYS A 106 5.40 -13.54 -22.48
CA LYS A 106 4.17 -12.75 -22.42
C LYS A 106 4.41 -11.30 -22.81
N ALA A 107 3.39 -10.70 -23.44
CA ALA A 107 3.40 -9.28 -23.75
C ALA A 107 2.84 -8.49 -22.55
N PHE A 108 3.71 -7.82 -21.83
CA PHE A 108 3.35 -6.93 -20.74
C PHE A 108 3.34 -5.48 -21.18
N GLN A 109 2.42 -4.70 -20.64
CA GLN A 109 2.35 -3.25 -20.74
C GLN A 109 1.96 -2.65 -19.40
N GLY A 110 2.35 -1.41 -19.14
CA GLY A 110 1.94 -0.64 -17.98
C GLY A 110 1.34 0.70 -18.39
N ILE A 111 0.35 1.17 -17.62
CA ILE A 111 -0.09 2.57 -17.66
C ILE A 111 0.10 3.20 -16.29
N GLU A 112 0.51 4.46 -16.30
CA GLU A 112 0.75 5.24 -15.10
C GLU A 112 0.40 6.71 -15.37
N LEU A 113 -0.19 7.39 -14.39
CA LEU A 113 -0.56 8.80 -14.51
C LEU A 113 0.62 9.72 -14.18
N ASN A 114 1.43 9.34 -13.20
CA ASN A 114 2.55 10.14 -12.72
C ASN A 114 3.67 10.22 -13.77
N LYS A 115 3.96 11.45 -14.20
CA LYS A 115 4.97 11.71 -15.24
C LYS A 115 6.38 11.25 -14.85
N ALA A 116 6.78 11.50 -13.60
CA ALA A 116 8.11 11.14 -13.13
C ALA A 116 8.27 9.61 -13.04
N ALA A 117 7.23 8.90 -12.58
CA ALA A 117 7.21 7.44 -12.53
C ALA A 117 7.32 6.83 -13.92
N VAL A 118 6.57 7.35 -14.90
CA VAL A 118 6.65 6.91 -16.30
C VAL A 118 8.05 7.11 -16.85
N THR A 119 8.67 8.27 -16.61
CA THR A 119 10.05 8.53 -17.05
C THR A 119 11.03 7.50 -16.48
N LEU A 120 10.96 7.23 -15.17
CA LEU A 120 11.80 6.23 -14.51
C LEU A 120 11.59 4.81 -15.07
N ALA A 121 10.35 4.43 -15.37
CA ALA A 121 10.06 3.13 -15.97
C ALA A 121 10.63 3.03 -17.39
N GLN A 122 10.50 4.10 -18.20
CA GLN A 122 11.03 4.14 -19.56
C GLN A 122 12.56 4.16 -19.60
N GLU A 123 13.23 4.83 -18.67
CA GLU A 123 14.69 4.77 -18.51
C GLU A 123 15.19 3.35 -18.20
N ARG A 124 14.36 2.50 -17.57
CA ARG A 124 14.61 1.06 -17.38
C ARG A 124 14.28 0.21 -18.59
N GLY A 125 13.82 0.80 -19.68
CA GLY A 125 13.40 0.09 -20.90
C GLY A 125 12.07 -0.62 -20.76
N LEU A 126 11.21 -0.24 -19.80
CA LEU A 126 9.92 -0.88 -19.57
C LEU A 126 8.82 -0.27 -20.44
N PRO A 127 7.87 -1.08 -20.93
CA PRO A 127 6.76 -0.63 -21.75
C PRO A 127 5.64 0.02 -20.91
N VAL A 128 5.96 1.11 -20.23
CA VAL A 128 5.02 1.91 -19.45
C VAL A 128 4.69 3.18 -20.22
N HIS A 129 3.39 3.43 -20.36
CA HIS A 129 2.86 4.61 -21.04
C HIS A 129 2.13 5.51 -20.04
N ARG A 130 2.23 6.82 -20.27
CA ARG A 130 1.40 7.77 -19.52
C ARG A 130 -0.04 7.66 -19.99
N GLY A 131 -0.95 7.43 -19.05
CA GLY A 131 -2.37 7.31 -19.37
C GLY A 131 -3.23 6.92 -18.18
N GLU A 132 -4.52 7.00 -18.41
CA GLU A 132 -5.56 6.62 -17.47
C GLU A 132 -6.33 5.40 -17.96
N PRO A 133 -7.04 4.66 -17.09
CA PRO A 133 -7.85 3.50 -17.49
C PRO A 133 -8.86 3.80 -18.60
N ARG A 134 -9.39 5.02 -18.66
CA ARG A 134 -10.34 5.45 -19.72
C ARG A 134 -9.73 5.47 -21.13
N THR A 135 -8.39 5.58 -21.23
CA THR A 135 -7.66 5.64 -22.52
C THR A 135 -7.21 4.28 -23.02
N ILE A 136 -7.45 3.21 -22.26
CA ILE A 136 -7.06 1.85 -22.63
C ILE A 136 -7.96 1.32 -23.74
N ASP A 137 -7.37 0.68 -24.75
CA ASP A 137 -8.09 0.04 -25.84
C ASP A 137 -9.00 -1.09 -25.35
N VAL A 138 -10.16 -1.20 -25.96
CA VAL A 138 -11.19 -2.17 -25.59
C VAL A 138 -10.80 -3.59 -26.02
N GLY A 139 -11.00 -4.57 -25.12
CA GLY A 139 -10.90 -5.99 -25.44
C GLY A 139 -9.51 -6.51 -25.80
N GLN A 140 -8.45 -5.87 -25.29
CA GLN A 140 -7.08 -6.18 -25.68
C GLN A 140 -6.35 -7.16 -24.78
N TYR A 141 -6.75 -7.26 -23.49
CA TYR A 141 -5.93 -7.94 -22.49
C TYR A 141 -6.59 -9.23 -21.98
N ASP A 142 -5.77 -10.26 -21.77
CA ASP A 142 -6.17 -11.50 -21.12
C ASP A 142 -6.19 -11.33 -19.61
N ILE A 143 -5.21 -10.56 -19.09
CA ILE A 143 -5.05 -10.25 -17.66
C ILE A 143 -4.84 -8.74 -17.50
N ILE A 144 -5.58 -8.15 -16.57
CA ILE A 144 -5.28 -6.82 -16.02
C ILE A 144 -5.05 -6.99 -14.53
N TYR A 145 -4.01 -6.33 -14.00
CA TYR A 145 -3.76 -6.26 -12.57
C TYR A 145 -3.50 -4.82 -12.14
N SER A 146 -3.89 -4.53 -10.90
CA SER A 146 -3.73 -3.21 -10.30
C SER A 146 -3.47 -3.38 -8.80
N VAL A 147 -2.41 -2.75 -8.30
CA VAL A 147 -1.95 -2.88 -6.91
C VAL A 147 -1.84 -1.50 -6.29
N ALA A 148 -2.58 -1.27 -5.21
CA ALA A 148 -2.59 -0.01 -4.46
C ALA A 148 -2.93 1.21 -5.37
N VAL A 149 -4.05 1.14 -6.09
CA VAL A 149 -4.54 2.21 -6.97
C VAL A 149 -6.01 2.54 -6.70
N LEU A 150 -6.85 1.51 -6.47
CA LEU A 150 -8.30 1.68 -6.39
C LEU A 150 -8.74 2.61 -5.24
N GLU A 151 -7.99 2.63 -4.15
CA GLU A 151 -8.21 3.52 -3.01
C GLU A 151 -8.02 5.00 -3.33
N HIS A 152 -7.29 5.29 -4.40
CA HIS A 152 -6.93 6.65 -4.82
C HIS A 152 -7.85 7.21 -5.91
N VAL A 153 -8.63 6.39 -6.59
CA VAL A 153 -9.42 6.86 -7.73
C VAL A 153 -10.65 7.64 -7.28
N HIS A 154 -11.04 8.65 -8.06
CA HIS A 154 -12.23 9.46 -7.76
C HIS A 154 -13.52 8.64 -7.85
N SER A 155 -13.65 7.80 -8.89
CA SER A 155 -14.83 6.95 -9.12
C SER A 155 -14.44 5.48 -9.28
N PRO A 156 -14.50 4.68 -8.19
CA PRO A 156 -14.18 3.26 -8.25
C PRO A 156 -15.02 2.47 -9.26
N ALA A 157 -16.30 2.82 -9.39
CA ALA A 157 -17.20 2.16 -10.36
C ALA A 157 -16.76 2.40 -11.80
N GLU A 158 -16.38 3.64 -12.15
CA GLU A 158 -15.87 3.96 -13.48
C GLU A 158 -14.53 3.30 -13.77
N PHE A 159 -13.62 3.32 -12.79
CA PHE A 159 -12.34 2.65 -12.88
C PHE A 159 -12.53 1.16 -13.20
N ILE A 160 -13.33 0.43 -12.43
CA ILE A 160 -13.59 -0.99 -12.62
C ILE A 160 -14.28 -1.23 -13.98
N ARG A 161 -15.17 -0.34 -14.40
CA ARG A 161 -15.85 -0.42 -15.71
C ARG A 161 -14.87 -0.26 -16.87
N PHE A 162 -13.91 0.67 -16.79
CA PHE A 162 -12.86 0.81 -17.79
C PHE A 162 -11.99 -0.43 -17.89
N LEU A 163 -11.57 -0.99 -16.74
CA LEU A 163 -10.80 -2.24 -16.72
C LEU A 163 -11.61 -3.40 -17.33
N ARG A 164 -12.94 -3.47 -17.03
CA ARG A 164 -13.83 -4.48 -17.62
C ARG A 164 -13.88 -4.38 -19.15
N ARG A 165 -13.92 -3.18 -19.69
CA ARG A 165 -13.95 -2.95 -21.16
C ARG A 165 -12.62 -3.31 -21.83
N ALA A 166 -11.51 -3.08 -21.16
CA ALA A 166 -10.17 -3.39 -21.67
C ALA A 166 -9.87 -4.90 -21.71
N LEU A 167 -10.54 -5.68 -20.88
CA LEU A 167 -10.42 -7.14 -20.87
C LEU A 167 -11.13 -7.79 -22.05
N ARG A 168 -10.52 -8.83 -22.59
CA ARG A 168 -11.17 -9.78 -23.50
C ARG A 168 -12.34 -10.51 -22.82
N PRO A 169 -13.26 -11.11 -23.60
CA PRO A 169 -14.25 -12.02 -23.03
C PRO A 169 -13.57 -13.08 -22.15
N ALA A 170 -14.10 -13.30 -20.94
CA ALA A 170 -13.55 -14.18 -19.93
C ALA A 170 -12.12 -13.82 -19.42
N GLY A 171 -11.61 -12.64 -19.75
CA GLY A 171 -10.36 -12.11 -19.20
C GLY A 171 -10.39 -11.94 -17.68
N LEU A 172 -9.22 -11.87 -17.06
CA LEU A 172 -9.05 -11.85 -15.61
C LEU A 172 -8.61 -10.48 -15.12
N LEU A 173 -9.24 -10.02 -14.04
CA LEU A 173 -8.86 -8.82 -13.30
C LEU A 173 -8.34 -9.23 -11.92
N PHE A 174 -7.15 -8.78 -11.61
CA PHE A 174 -6.56 -8.90 -10.29
C PHE A 174 -6.51 -7.51 -9.65
N LEU A 175 -7.16 -7.36 -8.50
CA LEU A 175 -7.12 -6.14 -7.69
C LEU A 175 -6.50 -6.44 -6.32
N CYS A 176 -5.52 -5.64 -5.93
CA CYS A 176 -4.91 -5.71 -4.61
C CYS A 176 -4.83 -4.30 -4.01
N GLN A 177 -5.47 -4.09 -2.87
CA GLN A 177 -5.53 -2.79 -2.19
C GLN A 177 -5.66 -2.98 -0.68
N PRO A 178 -5.45 -1.92 0.12
CA PRO A 178 -5.74 -1.94 1.55
C PRO A 178 -7.19 -2.37 1.81
N THR A 179 -7.40 -3.09 2.91
CA THR A 179 -8.74 -3.58 3.30
C THR A 179 -9.13 -3.13 4.70
N GLN A 180 -10.45 -2.92 4.89
CA GLN A 180 -11.06 -2.66 6.18
C GLN A 180 -11.62 -3.93 6.85
N ASP A 181 -11.40 -5.10 6.27
CA ASP A 181 -11.77 -6.38 6.89
C ASP A 181 -10.88 -6.74 8.08
N VAL A 182 -9.75 -6.10 8.18
CA VAL A 182 -8.80 -6.19 9.30
C VAL A 182 -8.39 -4.79 9.77
N PRO A 183 -7.92 -4.62 11.01
CA PRO A 183 -7.40 -3.34 11.48
C PRO A 183 -6.32 -2.80 10.56
N SER A 184 -6.51 -1.58 10.07
CA SER A 184 -5.60 -0.94 9.11
C SER A 184 -5.45 0.54 9.40
N TYR A 185 -4.23 1.04 9.39
CA TYR A 185 -3.94 2.48 9.47
C TYR A 185 -4.18 3.22 8.14
N ASP A 186 -4.66 2.54 7.12
CA ASP A 186 -5.10 3.08 5.85
C ASP A 186 -6.03 4.30 5.98
N LEU A 187 -6.90 4.30 7.00
CA LEU A 187 -7.79 5.42 7.32
C LEU A 187 -7.08 6.76 7.56
N PHE A 188 -5.81 6.73 7.93
CA PHE A 188 -5.02 7.93 8.26
C PHE A 188 -4.30 8.53 7.05
N PHE A 189 -4.40 7.92 5.88
CA PHE A 189 -3.92 8.53 4.64
C PHE A 189 -4.97 9.48 4.05
N SER A 190 -4.59 10.73 3.84
CA SER A 190 -5.50 11.76 3.33
C SER A 190 -5.82 11.58 1.84
N ASP A 191 -4.93 10.96 1.09
CA ASP A 191 -5.05 10.67 -0.34
C ASP A 191 -5.68 9.30 -0.64
N HIS A 192 -5.95 8.47 0.38
CA HIS A 192 -6.83 7.33 0.23
C HIS A 192 -8.29 7.80 0.28
N LEU A 193 -8.91 7.92 -0.87
CA LEU A 193 -10.27 8.45 -1.00
C LEU A 193 -11.32 7.44 -0.57
N HIS A 194 -11.03 6.14 -0.70
CA HIS A 194 -11.96 5.05 -0.41
C HIS A 194 -11.29 3.97 0.42
N HIS A 195 -12.01 3.48 1.42
CA HIS A 195 -11.55 2.42 2.32
C HIS A 195 -12.46 1.20 2.17
N PHE A 196 -12.01 0.24 1.36
CA PHE A 196 -12.82 -0.91 0.99
C PHE A 196 -12.72 -2.05 1.99
N GLY A 197 -13.85 -2.64 2.35
CA GLY A 197 -13.91 -4.02 2.78
C GLY A 197 -14.24 -4.93 1.58
N SER A 198 -14.00 -6.22 1.72
CA SER A 198 -14.19 -7.20 0.65
C SER A 198 -15.60 -7.22 0.07
N GLU A 199 -16.61 -7.01 0.89
CA GLU A 199 -18.00 -7.01 0.42
C GLU A 199 -18.29 -5.81 -0.50
N HIS A 200 -17.71 -4.64 -0.25
CA HIS A 200 -17.80 -3.51 -1.16
C HIS A 200 -17.27 -3.88 -2.55
N LEU A 201 -16.10 -4.52 -2.60
CA LEU A 201 -15.48 -4.93 -3.84
C LEU A 201 -16.27 -6.01 -4.58
N ARG A 202 -16.84 -6.99 -3.87
CA ARG A 202 -17.75 -7.99 -4.46
C ARG A 202 -18.96 -7.36 -5.11
N GLN A 203 -19.52 -6.33 -4.49
CA GLN A 203 -20.67 -5.61 -5.06
C GLN A 203 -20.29 -4.84 -6.32
N TYR A 204 -19.13 -4.17 -6.33
CA TYR A 204 -18.60 -3.56 -7.56
C TYR A 204 -18.37 -4.61 -8.66
N ALA A 205 -17.76 -5.75 -8.31
CA ALA A 205 -17.53 -6.84 -9.26
C ALA A 205 -18.83 -7.29 -9.94
N ARG A 206 -19.85 -7.62 -9.14
CA ARG A 206 -21.18 -8.06 -9.66
C ARG A 206 -21.82 -7.00 -10.53
N LYS A 207 -21.77 -5.74 -10.09
CA LYS A 207 -22.39 -4.62 -10.83
C LYS A 207 -21.72 -4.36 -12.18
N GLU A 208 -20.40 -4.50 -12.27
CA GLU A 208 -19.62 -4.18 -13.45
C GLU A 208 -19.32 -5.42 -14.33
N GLY A 209 -20.04 -6.53 -14.12
CA GLY A 209 -19.96 -7.72 -14.97
C GLY A 209 -18.74 -8.60 -14.71
N PHE A 210 -18.46 -8.82 -13.44
CA PHE A 210 -17.44 -9.77 -13.01
C PHE A 210 -18.02 -10.86 -12.12
N ARG A 211 -17.40 -12.04 -12.19
CA ARG A 211 -17.56 -13.12 -11.24
C ARG A 211 -16.28 -13.29 -10.44
N GLU A 212 -16.37 -13.30 -9.11
CA GLU A 212 -15.26 -13.61 -8.24
C GLU A 212 -14.82 -15.07 -8.43
N LEU A 213 -13.53 -15.28 -8.60
CA LEU A 213 -12.89 -16.59 -8.71
C LEU A 213 -12.06 -16.92 -7.47
N GLY A 214 -11.56 -15.92 -6.79
CA GLY A 214 -10.76 -16.05 -5.59
C GLY A 214 -10.67 -14.75 -4.83
N PHE A 215 -10.42 -14.88 -3.55
CA PHE A 215 -10.32 -13.77 -2.63
C PHE A 215 -9.45 -14.18 -1.44
N VAL A 216 -8.54 -13.30 -1.04
CA VAL A 216 -7.66 -13.49 0.11
C VAL A 216 -7.57 -12.17 0.88
N VAL A 217 -7.84 -12.21 2.18
CA VAL A 217 -7.55 -11.11 3.11
C VAL A 217 -6.27 -11.41 3.85
N GLY A 218 -5.36 -10.48 3.83
CA GLY A 218 -4.08 -10.59 4.51
C GLY A 218 -3.10 -11.52 3.80
N HIS A 219 -1.97 -10.97 3.44
CA HIS A 219 -0.78 -11.74 3.11
C HIS A 219 0.15 -11.74 4.33
N GLU A 220 0.99 -12.76 4.49
CA GLU A 220 1.92 -12.86 5.63
C GLU A 220 2.71 -11.55 5.86
N TRP A 221 3.14 -10.89 4.79
CA TRP A 221 3.94 -9.65 4.84
C TRP A 221 3.14 -8.37 4.64
N MET A 222 1.89 -8.49 4.18
CA MET A 222 0.95 -7.37 3.98
C MET A 222 -0.44 -7.74 4.52
N PRO A 223 -0.58 -7.89 5.84
CA PRO A 223 -1.82 -8.41 6.44
C PRO A 223 -3.02 -7.48 6.29
N ASN A 224 -2.81 -6.20 6.05
CA ASN A 224 -3.83 -5.17 5.87
C ASN A 224 -4.23 -4.95 4.39
N TYR A 225 -3.84 -5.85 3.48
CA TYR A 225 -4.26 -5.83 2.09
C TYR A 225 -5.21 -6.98 1.80
N SER A 226 -6.10 -6.78 0.82
CA SER A 226 -6.91 -7.85 0.23
C SER A 226 -6.59 -7.99 -1.26
N LEU A 227 -6.71 -9.23 -1.73
CA LEU A 227 -6.53 -9.60 -3.11
C LEU A 227 -7.81 -10.19 -3.63
N HIS A 228 -8.27 -9.68 -4.76
CA HIS A 228 -9.45 -10.14 -5.47
C HIS A 228 -9.08 -10.59 -6.88
N LEU A 229 -9.48 -11.80 -7.24
CA LEU A 229 -9.39 -12.31 -8.61
C LEU A 229 -10.79 -12.45 -9.19
N TRP A 230 -11.05 -11.71 -10.25
CA TRP A 230 -12.34 -11.65 -10.93
C TRP A 230 -12.22 -12.08 -12.39
N ARG A 231 -13.27 -12.71 -12.88
CA ARG A 231 -13.42 -13.08 -14.29
C ARG A 231 -14.48 -12.21 -14.95
N ALA A 232 -14.16 -11.62 -16.08
CA ALA A 232 -15.12 -10.90 -16.91
C ALA A 232 -16.21 -11.85 -17.42
N ILE A 233 -17.48 -11.49 -17.19
CA ILE A 233 -18.68 -12.20 -17.66
C ILE A 233 -19.60 -11.25 -18.42
N GLU A 234 -20.54 -11.80 -19.18
CA GLU A 234 -21.65 -11.01 -19.71
C GLU A 234 -22.58 -10.58 -18.57
N LEU A 235 -23.05 -9.34 -18.63
CA LEU A 235 -23.98 -8.80 -17.62
C LEU A 235 -25.35 -9.48 -17.81
N ALA A 236 -25.73 -10.34 -16.91
CA ALA A 236 -26.95 -11.12 -17.00
C ALA A 236 -28.21 -10.38 -16.48
N ASN A 237 -28.10 -9.40 -15.57
CA ASN A 237 -29.23 -8.62 -15.01
C ASN A 237 -28.76 -7.40 -14.21
N ARG A 238 -29.68 -6.46 -13.95
CA ARG A 238 -29.48 -5.32 -13.05
C ARG A 238 -29.32 -5.82 -11.60
N PHE A 239 -28.16 -5.56 -11.02
CA PHE A 239 -27.87 -5.89 -9.63
C PHE A 239 -28.35 -4.76 -8.71
N ALA A 240 -29.13 -5.09 -7.69
CA ALA A 240 -29.46 -4.15 -6.62
C ALA A 240 -28.34 -4.12 -5.58
N TRP A 241 -27.96 -2.94 -5.15
CA TRP A 241 -27.00 -2.78 -4.07
C TRP A 241 -27.64 -3.18 -2.74
N GLU A 242 -27.16 -4.25 -2.13
CA GLU A 242 -27.54 -4.66 -0.78
C GLU A 242 -26.49 -4.13 0.18
N GLY A 243 -26.90 -3.24 1.09
CA GLY A 243 -26.01 -2.58 2.04
C GLY A 243 -25.31 -3.58 2.95
N PRO A 244 -24.02 -3.45 3.19
CA PRO A 244 -23.32 -4.27 4.15
C PRO A 244 -23.64 -3.82 5.58
N PRO A 245 -23.60 -4.74 6.53
CA PRO A 245 -23.48 -4.43 7.94
C PRO A 245 -22.01 -4.05 8.23
N GLY A 246 -21.76 -3.10 9.09
CA GLY A 246 -20.50 -3.00 9.78
C GLY A 246 -19.73 -1.68 9.68
N PHE A 247 -20.25 -0.63 10.34
CA PHE A 247 -19.49 0.61 10.63
C PHE A 247 -18.49 0.47 11.79
N THR A 248 -18.54 -0.62 12.54
CA THR A 248 -17.84 -0.80 13.82
C THR A 248 -16.33 -0.88 13.66
N THR A 249 -15.86 -1.60 12.65
CA THR A 249 -14.43 -1.90 12.51
C THR A 249 -13.58 -0.65 12.22
N CYS A 250 -14.02 0.26 11.37
CA CYS A 250 -13.25 1.46 11.04
C CYS A 250 -13.15 2.42 12.23
N ALA A 251 -14.24 2.66 12.94
CA ALA A 251 -14.24 3.53 14.12
C ALA A 251 -13.43 2.93 15.28
N GLU A 252 -13.46 1.63 15.44
CA GLU A 252 -12.65 0.91 16.43
C GLU A 252 -11.16 0.97 16.05
N THR A 253 -10.82 0.70 14.80
CA THR A 253 -9.45 0.82 14.29
C THR A 253 -8.90 2.23 14.50
N ALA A 254 -9.67 3.27 14.15
CA ALA A 254 -9.25 4.65 14.35
C ALA A 254 -8.99 4.94 15.85
N ARG A 255 -9.88 4.52 16.74
CA ARG A 255 -9.68 4.69 18.18
C ARG A 255 -8.44 3.97 18.69
N ASN A 256 -8.19 2.74 18.25
CA ASN A 256 -7.03 1.96 18.67
C ASN A 256 -5.72 2.62 18.21
N VAL A 257 -5.65 3.06 16.96
CA VAL A 257 -4.47 3.77 16.45
C VAL A 257 -4.23 5.08 17.22
N LEU A 258 -5.27 5.87 17.48
CA LEU A 258 -5.12 7.11 18.25
C LEU A 258 -4.73 6.83 19.71
N ALA A 259 -5.22 5.75 20.31
CA ALA A 259 -4.78 5.30 21.63
C ALA A 259 -3.30 4.89 21.63
N ASP A 260 -2.84 4.15 20.60
CA ASP A 260 -1.43 3.80 20.44
C ASP A 260 -0.55 5.07 20.30
N MET A 261 -1.00 6.10 19.57
CA MET A 261 -0.28 7.38 19.46
C MET A 261 -0.20 8.11 20.81
N ALA A 262 -1.28 8.14 21.58
CA ALA A 262 -1.28 8.73 22.93
C ALA A 262 -0.36 7.95 23.90
N CYS A 263 -0.31 6.63 23.80
CA CYS A 263 0.65 5.81 24.56
C CYS A 263 2.10 6.11 24.15
N LEU A 264 2.34 6.33 22.86
CA LEU A 264 3.66 6.73 22.37
C LEU A 264 4.06 8.10 22.95
N ASP A 265 3.16 9.08 22.99
CA ASP A 265 3.44 10.41 23.56
C ASP A 265 3.85 10.31 25.05
N ALA A 266 3.13 9.50 25.82
CA ALA A 266 3.48 9.25 27.22
C ALA A 266 4.86 8.59 27.37
N LEU A 267 5.19 7.64 26.50
CA LEU A 267 6.50 6.99 26.45
C LEU A 267 7.62 7.99 26.09
N LEU A 268 7.40 8.83 25.08
CA LEU A 268 8.37 9.85 24.65
C LEU A 268 8.68 10.82 25.79
N ALA A 269 7.65 11.23 26.53
CA ALA A 269 7.80 12.09 27.69
C ALA A 269 8.64 11.42 28.80
N ASP A 270 8.40 10.15 29.12
CA ASP A 270 9.19 9.38 30.09
C ASP A 270 10.66 9.22 29.65
N LEU A 271 10.88 8.83 28.40
CA LEU A 271 12.24 8.65 27.84
C LEU A 271 13.01 9.97 27.85
N SER A 272 12.35 11.08 27.52
CA SER A 272 12.94 12.43 27.58
C SER A 272 13.31 12.83 29.02
N ALA A 273 12.39 12.66 29.97
CA ALA A 273 12.62 12.99 31.37
C ALA A 273 13.77 12.19 31.98
N ARG A 274 14.04 10.99 31.50
CA ARG A 274 15.15 10.12 31.93
C ARG A 274 16.43 10.32 31.13
N GLY A 275 16.47 11.27 30.21
CA GLY A 275 17.62 11.57 29.36
C GLY A 275 18.04 10.38 28.48
N ARG A 276 17.10 9.55 28.04
CA ARG A 276 17.39 8.33 27.28
C ARG A 276 17.76 8.66 25.83
N ARG A 277 18.73 7.92 25.31
CA ARG A 277 19.15 8.01 23.90
C ARG A 277 18.35 7.00 23.08
N VAL A 278 17.49 7.51 22.22
CA VAL A 278 16.46 6.74 21.54
C VAL A 278 16.73 6.68 20.04
N ALA A 279 16.56 5.50 19.46
CA ALA A 279 16.49 5.29 18.02
C ALA A 279 15.08 4.83 17.61
N VAL A 280 14.77 4.94 16.33
CA VAL A 280 13.57 4.34 15.75
C VAL A 280 13.95 3.19 14.82
N PHE A 281 13.24 2.06 14.89
CA PHE A 281 13.45 0.90 14.02
C PHE A 281 12.29 0.71 13.06
N GLY A 282 12.58 0.69 11.74
CA GLY A 282 11.59 0.49 10.69
C GLY A 282 11.01 1.80 10.16
N LEU A 283 11.65 2.38 9.16
CA LEU A 283 11.25 3.64 8.53
C LEU A 283 10.22 3.39 7.41
N ASN A 284 9.04 2.93 7.80
CA ASN A 284 7.92 2.57 6.91
C ASN A 284 6.66 3.40 7.23
N GLU A 285 5.50 2.99 6.73
CA GLU A 285 4.23 3.71 6.93
C GLU A 285 3.89 3.93 8.42
N VAL A 286 4.23 2.99 9.30
CA VAL A 286 3.99 3.13 10.75
C VAL A 286 4.86 4.23 11.36
N TYR A 287 6.09 4.40 10.89
CA TYR A 287 6.94 5.52 11.32
C TYR A 287 6.30 6.86 10.92
N TRP A 288 5.86 6.99 9.69
CA TRP A 288 5.26 8.22 9.19
C TRP A 288 3.90 8.50 9.85
N LEU A 289 3.14 7.46 10.17
CA LEU A 289 1.92 7.55 10.96
C LEU A 289 2.25 8.12 12.37
N ALA A 290 3.21 7.52 13.06
CA ALA A 290 3.64 7.96 14.38
C ALA A 290 4.17 9.41 14.35
N ARG A 291 4.97 9.75 13.34
CA ARG A 291 5.45 11.12 13.13
C ARG A 291 4.32 12.13 12.91
N ALA A 292 3.24 11.74 12.23
CA ALA A 292 2.13 12.63 11.89
C ALA A 292 1.13 12.81 13.04
N TYR A 293 0.97 11.82 13.91
CA TYR A 293 -0.11 11.77 14.90
C TYR A 293 0.38 11.65 16.35
N SER A 294 1.69 11.82 16.58
CA SER A 294 2.28 11.88 17.93
C SER A 294 3.46 12.86 17.96
N GLY A 295 4.02 13.09 19.13
CA GLY A 295 5.22 13.91 19.33
C GLY A 295 6.52 13.31 18.78
N LEU A 296 6.48 12.16 18.09
CA LEU A 296 7.68 11.54 17.53
C LEU A 296 8.37 12.41 16.47
N GLY A 297 7.61 13.28 15.78
CA GLY A 297 8.14 14.18 14.77
C GLY A 297 9.16 15.18 15.30
N ASP A 298 8.95 15.65 16.52
CA ASP A 298 9.78 16.65 17.23
C ASP A 298 10.73 16.02 18.26
N PHE A 299 10.62 14.70 18.45
CA PHE A 299 11.46 13.99 19.42
C PHE A 299 12.91 13.87 18.92
N PRO A 300 13.94 14.13 19.76
CA PRO A 300 15.35 14.09 19.34
C PRO A 300 15.86 12.66 19.19
N LEU A 301 15.53 12.01 18.11
CA LEU A 301 16.03 10.69 17.76
C LEU A 301 17.52 10.73 17.42
N VAL A 302 18.28 9.75 17.94
CA VAL A 302 19.72 9.60 17.66
C VAL A 302 19.96 9.14 16.23
N CYS A 303 19.18 8.16 15.79
CA CYS A 303 19.26 7.59 14.43
C CYS A 303 17.99 6.80 14.08
N GLY A 304 17.81 6.54 12.80
CA GLY A 304 16.92 5.52 12.29
C GLY A 304 17.67 4.22 12.08
N LEU A 305 17.04 3.11 12.44
CA LEU A 305 17.55 1.75 12.23
C LEU A 305 16.71 1.10 11.14
N ASP A 306 17.33 0.75 10.05
CA ASP A 306 16.67 0.01 8.97
C ASP A 306 17.64 -0.97 8.32
N ASP A 307 17.14 -2.09 7.83
CA ASP A 307 17.92 -3.08 7.10
C ASP A 307 18.18 -2.67 5.64
N ASP A 308 17.48 -1.64 5.17
CA ASP A 308 17.71 -1.00 3.89
C ASP A 308 18.51 0.30 4.10
N PRO A 309 19.84 0.30 3.82
CA PRO A 309 20.68 1.48 4.01
C PRO A 309 20.29 2.65 3.09
N ASN A 310 19.60 2.37 1.97
CA ASN A 310 19.18 3.41 1.02
C ASN A 310 18.03 4.26 1.55
N LYS A 311 17.38 3.85 2.63
CA LYS A 311 16.30 4.67 3.24
C LYS A 311 16.75 6.05 3.72
N ALA A 312 18.04 6.23 3.95
CA ALA A 312 18.61 7.55 4.21
C ALA A 312 18.45 8.52 3.03
N GLU A 313 18.40 8.01 1.81
CA GLU A 313 18.35 8.81 0.59
C GLU A 313 16.92 9.22 0.21
N TYR A 314 15.90 8.46 0.69
CA TYR A 314 14.50 8.64 0.27
C TYR A 314 13.70 9.65 1.08
N ALA A 315 14.14 9.95 2.28
CA ALA A 315 13.44 10.88 3.14
C ALA A 315 14.43 11.91 3.67
N ALA A 316 14.07 13.18 3.64
CA ALA A 316 14.77 14.22 4.38
C ALA A 316 14.54 13.99 5.89
N LEU A 317 15.24 12.99 6.46
CA LEU A 317 15.18 12.67 7.86
C LEU A 317 16.16 13.57 8.62
N PRO A 318 15.79 14.08 9.82
CA PRO A 318 16.65 14.95 10.61
C PRO A 318 17.75 14.18 11.37
N PHE A 319 17.93 12.89 11.10
CA PHE A 319 18.88 12.00 11.75
C PHE A 319 19.46 11.00 10.74
N PRO A 320 20.64 10.42 10.98
CA PRO A 320 21.24 9.40 10.12
C PRO A 320 20.45 8.09 10.18
N VAL A 321 20.43 7.36 9.07
CA VAL A 321 19.92 5.99 9.02
C VAL A 321 21.11 5.03 8.99
N VAL A 322 21.09 4.05 9.88
CA VAL A 322 22.18 3.08 10.03
C VAL A 322 21.65 1.66 10.15
N LEU A 323 22.48 0.67 9.86
CA LEU A 323 22.13 -0.72 10.16
C LEU A 323 21.98 -0.92 11.68
N PRO A 324 21.07 -1.79 12.12
CA PRO A 324 20.82 -2.00 13.56
C PRO A 324 22.05 -2.27 14.41
N GLU A 325 23.02 -3.00 13.89
CA GLU A 325 24.27 -3.34 14.59
C GLU A 325 25.21 -2.13 14.79
N GLN A 326 25.07 -1.11 13.97
CA GLN A 326 25.90 0.11 14.04
C GLN A 326 25.45 1.07 15.15
N CYS A 327 24.20 0.92 15.67
CA CYS A 327 23.67 1.79 16.71
C CYS A 327 24.44 1.72 18.04
N LEU A 328 25.17 0.64 18.29
CA LEU A 328 25.98 0.48 19.49
C LEU A 328 27.06 1.57 19.62
N GLY A 329 27.67 1.98 18.50
CA GLY A 329 28.62 3.09 18.45
C GLY A 329 28.01 4.47 18.73
N LEU A 330 26.68 4.57 18.69
CA LEU A 330 25.92 5.81 18.91
C LEU A 330 25.33 5.91 20.33
N ASN A 331 25.68 4.98 21.23
CA ASN A 331 25.15 4.92 22.60
C ASN A 331 23.62 4.90 22.69
N VAL A 332 22.95 4.27 21.76
CA VAL A 332 21.49 4.05 21.79
C VAL A 332 21.15 3.12 22.95
N GLN A 333 20.08 3.42 23.67
CA GLN A 333 19.62 2.65 24.84
C GLN A 333 18.23 2.07 24.63
N ASP A 334 17.37 2.83 23.94
CA ASP A 334 15.99 2.48 23.68
C ASP A 334 15.68 2.57 22.18
N VAL A 335 14.80 1.68 21.73
CA VAL A 335 14.39 1.62 20.33
C VAL A 335 12.86 1.63 20.24
N ILE A 336 12.32 2.64 19.60
CA ILE A 336 10.91 2.70 19.24
C ILE A 336 10.72 1.88 17.96
N VAL A 337 9.85 0.86 17.99
CA VAL A 337 9.63 -0.05 16.87
C VAL A 337 8.39 0.38 16.11
N THR A 338 8.59 0.95 14.94
CA THR A 338 7.56 1.45 14.03
C THR A 338 7.31 0.48 12.88
N MET A 339 7.04 -0.77 13.20
CA MET A 339 6.79 -1.83 12.23
C MET A 339 5.45 -2.51 12.48
N ASN A 340 4.97 -3.25 11.47
CA ASN A 340 3.82 -4.11 11.65
C ASN A 340 4.12 -5.19 12.71
N LYS A 341 3.12 -5.55 13.52
CA LYS A 341 3.21 -6.53 14.62
C LYS A 341 3.79 -7.87 14.21
N VAL A 342 3.62 -8.29 12.97
CA VAL A 342 4.16 -9.57 12.46
C VAL A 342 5.68 -9.67 12.62
N TYR A 343 6.38 -8.53 12.64
CA TYR A 343 7.83 -8.45 12.79
C TYR A 343 8.31 -8.35 14.24
N TYR A 344 7.44 -8.06 15.21
CA TYR A 344 7.85 -7.75 16.59
C TYR A 344 8.67 -8.84 17.24
N LYS A 345 8.33 -10.11 17.04
CA LYS A 345 9.08 -11.24 17.60
C LYS A 345 10.53 -11.28 17.12
N GLN A 346 10.73 -11.04 15.82
CA GLN A 346 12.05 -11.04 15.19
C GLN A 346 12.88 -9.83 15.65
N VAL A 347 12.28 -8.63 15.58
CA VAL A 347 12.93 -7.39 16.02
C VAL A 347 13.31 -7.47 17.49
N ARG A 348 12.40 -7.95 18.36
CA ARG A 348 12.68 -8.13 19.79
C ARG A 348 13.88 -9.00 20.04
N ARG A 349 14.00 -10.14 19.35
CA ARG A 349 15.14 -11.04 19.49
C ARG A 349 16.45 -10.39 19.07
N ARG A 350 16.42 -9.63 17.97
CA ARG A 350 17.60 -8.92 17.44
C ARG A 350 18.06 -7.82 18.39
N MET A 351 17.17 -6.92 18.79
CA MET A 351 17.47 -5.81 19.67
C MET A 351 17.93 -6.28 21.06
N LYS A 352 17.35 -7.34 21.60
CA LYS A 352 17.79 -7.95 22.86
C LYS A 352 19.25 -8.44 22.80
N ARG A 353 19.70 -9.00 21.67
CA ARG A 353 21.11 -9.39 21.49
C ARG A 353 22.06 -8.20 21.50
N LEU A 354 21.57 -7.02 21.12
CA LEU A 354 22.32 -5.76 21.15
C LEU A 354 22.20 -5.04 22.50
N GLY A 355 21.52 -5.64 23.49
CA GLY A 355 21.33 -5.04 24.82
C GLY A 355 20.38 -3.86 24.87
N LEU A 356 19.51 -3.70 23.86
CA LEU A 356 18.61 -2.56 23.72
C LEU A 356 17.21 -2.86 24.27
N SER A 357 16.60 -1.86 24.90
CA SER A 357 15.19 -1.86 25.26
C SER A 357 14.33 -1.55 24.03
N ILE A 358 13.18 -2.20 23.86
CA ILE A 358 12.31 -1.97 22.72
C ILE A 358 10.91 -1.56 23.15
N HIS A 359 10.32 -0.65 22.36
CA HIS A 359 9.00 -0.08 22.58
C HIS A 359 8.21 -0.12 21.27
N PRO A 360 7.32 -1.12 21.10
CA PRO A 360 6.43 -1.17 19.93
C PRO A 360 5.44 -0.01 19.94
N VAL A 361 5.18 0.59 18.78
CA VAL A 361 4.21 1.67 18.62
C VAL A 361 2.78 1.15 18.54
N LEU A 362 2.56 0.07 17.78
CA LEU A 362 1.22 -0.52 17.64
C LEU A 362 1.02 -1.63 18.66
N SER A 363 -0.11 -1.58 19.37
CA SER A 363 -0.49 -2.56 20.40
C SER A 363 -1.14 -3.84 19.85
#